data_ca2028c9d8d3ab5a5a98713ead9a876b
#
_entry.id   ca2028c9d8d3ab5a5a98713ead9a876b
#
_cell.length_a   1.000
_cell.length_b   1.000
_cell.length_c   1.000
_cell.angle_alpha   90.00
_cell.angle_beta   90.00
_cell.angle_gamma   90.00
#
_symmetry.space_group_name_H-M   'P 1'
#
loop_
_entity.id
_entity.type
_entity.pdbx_description
1 polymer ?
#
loop_
_entity_poly.entity_id
_entity_poly.type
_entity_poly.pdbx_seq_one_letter_code
_entity_poly.pdbx_strand_id
1 'polypeptide(L)'
;MKNKEKVLKVVEDYINSAYESDGATMRKIFDDDARVTGHINGKLIRQTKEDWAKFVEKNIPSPKEQGKIKDYNILMVDSGEETAVVKVKSEYINIMFTDTLSFLKVDG
;
A
#
# COMPACT_ATOMS: atom_id res chain seq x y z
N MET A 1 9.15 8.85 -16.90
CA MET A 1 10.11 8.36 -16.52
C MET A 1 10.38 8.59 -15.20
N LYS A 2 10.83 9.71 -14.79
CA LYS A 2 11.13 9.96 -13.40
C LYS A 2 9.91 9.84 -12.52
N ASN A 3 8.74 10.29 -13.00
CA ASN A 3 7.51 10.16 -12.21
C ASN A 3 7.12 8.70 -12.02
N LYS A 4 7.26 7.90 -13.05
CA LYS A 4 6.95 6.48 -12.94
C LYS A 4 7.85 5.80 -11.93
N GLU A 5 9.15 6.14 -11.95
CA GLU A 5 10.09 5.58 -10.99
C GLU A 5 9.77 5.96 -9.56
N LYS A 6 9.38 7.22 -9.34
CA LYS A 6 9.00 7.70 -8.01
C LYS A 6 7.75 6.99 -7.52
N VAL A 7 6.77 6.80 -8.39
CA VAL A 7 5.53 6.12 -8.05
C VAL A 7 5.81 4.67 -7.67
N LEU A 8 6.64 3.97 -8.45
CA LEU A 8 6.96 2.59 -8.16
C LEU A 8 7.75 2.45 -6.85
N LYS A 9 8.56 3.45 -6.52
CA LYS A 9 9.27 3.45 -5.25
C LYS A 9 8.30 3.56 -4.06
N VAL A 10 7.27 4.38 -4.19
CA VAL A 10 6.25 4.51 -3.15
C VAL A 10 5.48 3.19 -3.00
N VAL A 11 5.16 2.53 -4.12
CA VAL A 11 4.49 1.23 -4.08
C VAL A 11 5.37 0.22 -3.34
N GLU A 12 6.67 0.22 -3.62
CA GLU A 12 7.60 -0.66 -2.94
C GLU A 12 7.61 -0.38 -1.44
N ASP A 13 7.63 0.89 -1.04
CA ASP A 13 7.60 1.27 0.36
C ASP A 13 6.28 0.81 1.02
N TYR A 14 5.18 0.89 0.30
CA TYR A 14 3.89 0.43 0.77
C TYR A 14 3.93 -1.09 1.06
N ILE A 15 4.42 -1.86 0.12
CA ILE A 15 4.52 -3.32 0.27
C ILE A 15 5.48 -3.68 1.42
N ASN A 16 6.62 -3.01 1.48
CA ASN A 16 7.61 -3.27 2.53
C ASN A 16 7.06 -2.92 3.91
N SER A 17 6.31 -1.84 4.02
CA SER A 17 5.71 -1.43 5.29
C SER A 17 4.76 -2.48 5.83
N ALA A 18 3.91 -3.06 4.96
CA ALA A 18 3.01 -4.13 5.36
C ALA A 18 3.79 -5.39 5.73
N TYR A 19 4.83 -5.70 4.97
CA TYR A 19 5.65 -6.89 5.20
C TYR A 19 6.38 -6.82 6.55
N GLU A 20 6.79 -5.64 6.95
CA GLU A 20 7.53 -5.43 8.20
C GLU A 20 6.65 -4.94 9.35
N SER A 21 5.36 -4.81 9.14
CA SER A 21 4.41 -4.26 10.13
C SER A 21 4.84 -2.88 10.60
N ASP A 22 5.31 -2.06 9.67
CA ASP A 22 5.86 -0.74 9.94
C ASP A 22 4.81 0.35 9.72
N GLY A 23 4.02 0.61 10.75
CA GLY A 23 2.98 1.64 10.70
C GLY A 23 3.51 3.04 10.54
N ALA A 24 4.71 3.32 11.07
CA ALA A 24 5.29 4.66 10.97
C ALA A 24 5.56 5.02 9.51
N THR A 25 6.16 4.11 8.74
CA THR A 25 6.38 4.33 7.32
C THR A 25 5.06 4.40 6.57
N MET A 26 4.10 3.56 6.94
CA MET A 26 2.78 3.58 6.32
C MET A 26 2.13 4.96 6.48
N ARG A 27 2.26 5.59 7.65
CA ARG A 27 1.73 6.94 7.87
C ARG A 27 2.42 7.98 7.00
N LYS A 28 3.69 7.80 6.71
CA LYS A 28 4.45 8.76 5.92
C LYS A 28 4.09 8.74 4.44
N ILE A 29 3.77 7.57 3.92
CA ILE A 29 3.53 7.44 2.48
C ILE A 29 2.12 7.84 2.06
N PHE A 30 1.17 7.90 3.00
CA PHE A 30 -0.19 8.31 2.68
C PHE A 30 -0.41 9.79 2.99
N ASP A 31 -1.14 10.45 2.13
CA ASP A 31 -1.60 11.81 2.39
C ASP A 31 -2.51 11.81 3.63
N ASP A 32 -2.57 12.93 4.35
CA ASP A 32 -3.36 13.01 5.57
C ASP A 32 -4.84 12.71 5.35
N ASP A 33 -5.36 13.02 4.18
CA ASP A 33 -6.76 12.79 3.85
C ASP A 33 -7.01 11.47 3.14
N ALA A 34 -5.98 10.65 2.99
CA ALA A 34 -6.13 9.38 2.29
C ALA A 34 -7.10 8.44 3.00
N ARG A 35 -7.76 7.62 2.21
CA ARG A 35 -8.68 6.61 2.71
C ARG A 35 -8.30 5.26 2.12
N VAL A 36 -8.43 4.24 2.93
CA VAL A 36 -8.27 2.86 2.47
C VAL A 36 -9.66 2.27 2.36
N THR A 37 -10.08 1.97 1.14
CA THR A 37 -11.43 1.48 0.88
C THR A 37 -11.35 0.20 0.07
N GLY A 38 -12.09 -0.80 0.46
CA GLY A 38 -12.11 -2.07 -0.27
C GLY A 38 -13.03 -3.07 0.39
N HIS A 39 -12.97 -4.29 -0.11
CA HIS A 39 -13.76 -5.40 0.45
C HIS A 39 -12.82 -6.46 0.99
N ILE A 40 -13.09 -6.89 2.22
CA ILE A 40 -12.37 -8.00 2.83
C ILE A 40 -13.42 -9.03 3.24
N ASN A 41 -13.33 -10.21 2.68
CA ASN A 41 -14.30 -11.29 2.93
C ASN A 41 -15.74 -10.84 2.67
N GLY A 42 -15.94 -10.06 1.62
CA GLY A 42 -17.28 -9.60 1.23
C GLY A 42 -17.77 -8.38 2.00
N LYS A 43 -16.98 -7.90 2.97
CA LYS A 43 -17.39 -6.77 3.80
C LYS A 43 -16.70 -5.50 3.34
N LEU A 44 -17.44 -4.42 3.15
CA LEU A 44 -16.89 -3.13 2.76
C LEU A 44 -16.12 -2.53 3.93
N ILE A 45 -14.87 -2.18 3.69
CA ILE A 45 -13.98 -1.56 4.66
C ILE A 45 -13.68 -0.14 4.20
N ARG A 46 -13.80 0.81 5.11
CA ARG A 46 -13.42 2.20 4.87
C ARG A 46 -12.62 2.66 6.08
N GLN A 47 -11.36 2.99 5.88
CA GLN A 47 -10.47 3.36 6.96
C GLN A 47 -9.67 4.59 6.62
N THR A 48 -9.32 5.38 7.65
CA THR A 48 -8.36 6.47 7.49
C THR A 48 -6.97 5.87 7.40
N LYS A 49 -5.97 6.68 7.01
CA LYS A 49 -4.61 6.19 7.00
C LYS A 49 -4.16 5.79 8.40
N GLU A 50 -4.63 6.48 9.43
CA GLU A 50 -4.26 6.15 10.81
C GLU A 50 -4.82 4.79 11.22
N ASP A 51 -6.06 4.51 10.86
CA ASP A 51 -6.66 3.20 11.14
C ASP A 51 -5.90 2.10 10.43
N TRP A 52 -5.52 2.33 9.19
CA TRP A 52 -4.77 1.35 8.41
C TRP A 52 -3.38 1.13 9.00
N ALA A 53 -2.69 2.21 9.39
CA ALA A 53 -1.37 2.09 10.00
C ALA A 53 -1.44 1.30 11.31
N LYS A 54 -2.46 1.55 12.12
CA LYS A 54 -2.65 0.79 13.36
C LYS A 54 -2.92 -0.68 13.09
N PHE A 55 -3.71 -0.97 12.06
CA PHE A 55 -4.00 -2.34 11.66
C PHE A 55 -2.70 -3.07 11.29
N VAL A 56 -1.86 -2.40 10.51
CA VAL A 56 -0.57 -2.97 10.09
C VAL A 56 0.34 -3.19 11.30
N GLU A 57 0.41 -2.23 12.21
CA GLU A 57 1.25 -2.33 13.41
C GLU A 57 0.86 -3.49 14.31
N LYS A 58 -0.42 -3.81 14.37
CA LYS A 58 -0.92 -4.89 15.22
C LYS A 58 -0.68 -6.28 14.66
N ASN A 59 -0.28 -6.36 13.41
CA ASN A 59 -0.02 -7.66 12.78
C ASN A 59 1.38 -8.14 13.14
N ILE A 60 1.56 -8.55 14.38
CA ILE A 60 2.84 -9.03 14.89
C ILE A 60 2.69 -10.45 15.42
N PRO A 61 3.70 -11.31 15.17
CA PRO A 61 4.92 -10.99 14.44
C PRO A 61 4.63 -10.63 12.98
N SER A 62 5.49 -9.79 12.39
CA SER A 62 5.29 -9.33 11.02
C SER A 62 5.37 -10.51 10.04
N PRO A 63 4.84 -10.35 8.83
CA PRO A 63 5.03 -11.37 7.80
C PRO A 63 6.51 -11.72 7.60
N LYS A 64 7.38 -10.71 7.68
CA LYS A 64 8.82 -10.91 7.56
C LYS A 64 9.35 -11.81 8.69
N GLU A 65 8.93 -11.52 9.91
CA GLU A 65 9.35 -12.30 11.08
C GLU A 65 8.80 -13.72 11.04
N GLN A 66 7.66 -13.90 10.41
CA GLN A 66 7.07 -15.23 10.24
C GLN A 66 7.73 -16.03 9.13
N GLY A 67 8.67 -15.44 8.42
CA GLY A 67 9.37 -16.11 7.32
C GLY A 67 8.57 -16.19 6.05
N LYS A 68 7.53 -15.39 5.91
CA LYS A 68 6.72 -15.41 4.69
C LYS A 68 7.45 -14.72 3.56
N ILE A 69 7.18 -15.16 2.34
CA ILE A 69 7.76 -14.55 1.15
C ILE A 69 7.01 -13.26 0.85
N LYS A 70 7.75 -12.21 0.53
CA LYS A 70 7.16 -10.95 0.10
C LYS A 70 6.77 -11.13 -1.37
N ASP A 71 5.49 -11.36 -1.61
CA ASP A 71 4.98 -11.69 -2.93
C ASP A 71 4.00 -10.63 -3.41
N TYR A 72 4.37 -9.91 -4.47
CA TYR A 72 3.48 -8.95 -5.08
C TYR A 72 3.78 -8.80 -6.56
N ASN A 73 2.78 -8.36 -7.31
CA ASN A 73 2.90 -8.12 -8.75
C ASN A 73 2.25 -6.80 -9.11
N ILE A 74 2.97 -5.99 -9.87
CA ILE A 74 2.41 -4.77 -10.43
C ILE A 74 1.64 -5.18 -11.67
N LEU A 75 0.31 -4.99 -11.64
CA LEU A 75 -0.55 -5.38 -12.76
C LEU A 75 -0.69 -4.27 -13.79
N MET A 76 -0.62 -3.02 -13.36
CA MET A 76 -0.82 -1.88 -14.24
C MET A 76 -0.17 -0.65 -13.63
N VAL A 77 0.46 0.15 -14.45
CA VAL A 77 0.96 1.47 -14.05
C VAL A 77 0.54 2.45 -15.12
N ASP A 78 -0.17 3.51 -14.72
CA ASP A 78 -0.51 4.61 -15.61
C ASP A 78 -0.01 5.88 -14.95
N SER A 79 1.02 6.48 -15.51
CA SER A 79 1.72 7.61 -14.90
C SER A 79 1.70 8.81 -15.84
N GLY A 80 1.08 9.89 -15.40
CA GLY A 80 1.08 11.16 -16.12
C GLY A 80 1.99 12.17 -15.44
N GLU A 81 1.79 13.44 -15.72
CA GLU A 81 2.62 14.48 -15.14
C GLU A 81 2.22 14.81 -13.70
N GLU A 82 0.94 14.76 -13.39
CA GLU A 82 0.45 15.15 -12.08
C GLU A 82 -0.25 14.03 -11.33
N THR A 83 -0.68 13.01 -12.00
CA THR A 83 -1.39 11.90 -11.37
C THR A 83 -0.85 10.57 -11.84
N ALA A 84 -1.06 9.56 -11.04
CA ALA A 84 -0.73 8.19 -11.42
C ALA A 84 -1.68 7.22 -10.76
N VAL A 85 -1.86 6.07 -11.38
CA VAL A 85 -2.65 4.97 -10.83
C VAL A 85 -1.84 3.71 -10.98
N VAL A 86 -1.76 2.93 -9.92
CA VAL A 86 -1.07 1.65 -9.95
C VAL A 86 -2.01 0.58 -9.41
N LYS A 87 -2.11 -0.53 -10.13
CA LYS A 87 -2.84 -1.69 -9.64
C LYS A 87 -1.82 -2.74 -9.25
N VAL A 88 -1.87 -3.18 -8.00
CA VAL A 88 -0.92 -4.15 -7.47
C VAL A 88 -1.67 -5.29 -6.80
N LYS A 89 -1.19 -6.51 -7.04
CA LYS A 89 -1.73 -7.70 -6.41
C LYS A 89 -0.71 -8.20 -5.40
N SER A 90 -1.14 -8.43 -4.18
CA SER A 90 -0.25 -8.90 -3.12
C SER A 90 -0.98 -9.80 -2.15
N GLU A 91 -0.22 -10.66 -1.47
CA GLU A 91 -0.77 -11.49 -0.41
C GLU A 91 -0.42 -10.84 0.93
N TYR A 92 -1.44 -10.68 1.78
CA TYR A 92 -1.25 -10.11 3.11
C TYR A 92 -2.26 -10.76 4.04
N ILE A 93 -1.82 -11.16 5.23
CA ILE A 93 -2.63 -11.85 6.24
C ILE A 93 -3.41 -13.04 5.65
N ASN A 94 -2.72 -13.80 4.78
CA ASN A 94 -3.26 -14.98 4.09
C ASN A 94 -4.43 -14.67 3.17
N ILE A 95 -4.54 -13.42 2.73
CA ILE A 95 -5.58 -12.98 1.80
C ILE A 95 -4.90 -12.35 0.60
N MET A 96 -5.37 -12.70 -0.60
CA MET A 96 -4.87 -12.09 -1.82
C MET A 96 -5.63 -10.78 -2.06
N PHE A 97 -4.91 -9.67 -2.05
CA PHE A 97 -5.49 -8.36 -2.29
C PHE A 97 -5.13 -7.87 -3.68
N THR A 98 -6.06 -7.18 -4.31
CA THR A 98 -5.76 -6.39 -5.50
C THR A 98 -6.08 -4.95 -5.14
N ASP A 99 -5.04 -4.14 -5.04
CA ASP A 99 -5.16 -2.75 -4.64
C ASP A 99 -5.01 -1.82 -5.82
N THR A 100 -5.81 -0.77 -5.84
CA THR A 100 -5.64 0.32 -6.79
C THR A 100 -5.15 1.52 -5.98
N LEU A 101 -3.95 1.97 -6.27
CA LEU A 101 -3.33 3.09 -5.57
C LEU A 101 -3.35 4.30 -6.48
N SER A 102 -3.88 5.40 -5.98
CA SER A 102 -3.95 6.66 -6.73
C SER A 102 -2.96 7.65 -6.15
N PHE A 103 -2.26 8.33 -7.01
CA PHE A 103 -1.21 9.26 -6.62
C PHE A 103 -1.46 10.63 -7.22
N LEU A 104 -1.13 11.65 -6.45
CA LEU A 104 -1.24 13.03 -6.89
C LEU A 104 0.09 13.70 -6.61
N LYS A 105 0.64 14.36 -7.60
CA LYS A 105 1.90 15.07 -7.42
C LYS A 105 1.65 16.37 -6.70
N VAL A 106 2.34 16.58 -5.60
CA VAL A 106 2.22 17.81 -4.79
C VAL A 106 3.61 18.39 -4.61
N ASP A 107 3.76 19.67 -4.97
CA ASP A 107 5.04 20.39 -4.81
C ASP A 107 6.23 19.69 -5.47
N GLY A 108 5.99 19.17 -6.61
CA GLY A 108 7.04 18.50 -7.34
C GLY A 108 7.29 17.09 -6.87
#